data_b45636ffe0932b25fcb7f82cd443f40c
#
_entry.id   b45636ffe0932b25fcb7f82cd443f40c
#
_cell.length_a   1.000
_cell.length_b   1.000
_cell.length_c   1.000
_cell.angle_alpha   90.00
_cell.angle_beta   90.00
_cell.angle_gamma   90.00
#
_symmetry.space_group_name_H-M   'P 1'
#
loop_
_entity.id
_entity.type
_entity.pdbx_description
1 polymer ?
#
loop_
_entity_poly.entity_id
_entity_poly.type
_entity_poly.pdbx_seq_one_letter_code
_entity_poly.pdbx_strand_id
1 'polypeptide(L)'
;LDEIKKFFNKNKKVIIKPIESYSGNDVKLLNKFHKEKILKYIKKYSHLMFQKFIPQISKGDKRIFIINGKVKGSISRVPKLGSILSNMSKGAKAKEIKITPHELKISKFVASELKKSNIYFAGIDFINGKLIGDINVTSPTGLKTYYDLTGINLAKYFFDNI
;
A
#
# COMPACT_ATOMS: atom_id res chain seq x y z
N LEU A 1 20.88 -12.10 -8.75
CA LEU A 1 19.84 -13.14 -8.90
C LEU A 1 19.83 -14.13 -7.75
N ASP A 2 20.97 -14.45 -7.17
CA ASP A 2 21.09 -15.44 -6.10
C ASP A 2 20.36 -15.01 -4.82
N GLU A 3 20.43 -13.74 -4.45
CA GLU A 3 19.66 -13.18 -3.34
C GLU A 3 18.15 -13.29 -3.58
N ILE A 4 17.69 -13.00 -4.81
CA ILE A 4 16.29 -13.16 -5.19
C ILE A 4 15.88 -14.62 -5.09
N LYS A 5 16.71 -15.56 -5.57
CA LYS A 5 16.46 -17.00 -5.45
C LYS A 5 16.38 -17.46 -3.98
N LYS A 6 17.32 -16.99 -3.15
CA LYS A 6 17.28 -17.25 -1.69
C LYS A 6 16.00 -16.71 -1.05
N PHE A 7 15.56 -15.50 -1.45
CA PHE A 7 14.31 -14.90 -0.95
C PHE A 7 13.07 -15.72 -1.34
N PHE A 8 13.01 -16.23 -2.58
CA PHE A 8 11.94 -17.13 -3.03
C PHE A 8 11.93 -18.45 -2.26
N ASN A 9 13.08 -19.07 -2.04
CA ASN A 9 13.19 -20.34 -1.29
C ASN A 9 12.65 -20.17 0.14
N LYS A 10 12.94 -19.02 0.77
CA LYS A 10 12.45 -18.68 2.13
C LYS A 10 10.94 -18.42 2.17
N ASN A 11 10.38 -17.77 1.16
CA ASN A 11 9.02 -17.22 1.22
C ASN A 11 7.98 -17.97 0.37
N LYS A 12 8.39 -18.91 -0.50
CA LYS A 12 7.57 -19.74 -1.41
C LYS A 12 6.71 -18.91 -2.39
N LYS A 13 5.93 -17.94 -1.89
CA LYS A 13 5.11 -17.01 -2.68
C LYS A 13 5.62 -15.58 -2.51
N VAL A 14 5.92 -14.91 -3.61
CA VAL A 14 6.53 -13.58 -3.62
C VAL A 14 5.76 -12.66 -4.56
N ILE A 15 5.47 -11.46 -4.07
CA ILE A 15 5.00 -10.36 -4.89
C ILE A 15 6.21 -9.66 -5.50
N ILE A 16 6.14 -9.39 -6.80
CA ILE A 16 7.07 -8.49 -7.49
C ILE A 16 6.28 -7.26 -7.91
N LYS A 17 6.80 -6.10 -7.62
CA LYS A 17 6.23 -4.82 -8.06
C LYS A 17 7.31 -3.84 -8.47
N PRO A 18 7.14 -3.08 -9.57
CA PRO A 18 7.99 -1.93 -9.87
C PRO A 18 7.82 -0.87 -8.79
N ILE A 19 8.90 -0.20 -8.40
CA ILE A 19 8.83 0.91 -7.42
C ILE A 19 8.18 2.12 -8.07
N GLU A 20 8.48 2.38 -9.32
CA GLU A 20 7.99 3.51 -10.12
C GLU A 20 6.67 3.18 -10.84
N SER A 21 5.73 2.53 -10.15
CA SER A 21 4.43 2.15 -10.72
C SER A 21 3.30 2.66 -9.84
N TYR A 22 2.10 2.78 -10.43
CA TYR A 22 0.91 3.27 -9.74
C TYR A 22 -0.30 2.35 -9.98
N SER A 23 -1.32 2.48 -9.13
CA SER A 23 -2.60 1.75 -9.24
C SER A 23 -2.49 0.22 -9.29
N GLY A 24 -1.40 -0.37 -8.75
CA GLY A 24 -1.17 -1.81 -8.76
C GLY A 24 -0.85 -2.37 -10.16
N ASN A 25 -0.48 -1.50 -11.11
CA ASN A 25 -0.03 -1.96 -12.42
C ASN A 25 1.27 -2.76 -12.28
N ASP A 26 1.34 -3.84 -13.07
CA ASP A 26 2.52 -4.71 -13.10
C ASP A 26 2.92 -5.37 -11.77
N VAL A 27 2.00 -5.41 -10.79
CA VAL A 27 2.16 -6.24 -9.60
C VAL A 27 1.91 -7.70 -9.98
N LYS A 28 2.86 -8.58 -9.69
CA LYS A 28 2.76 -10.01 -9.99
C LYS A 28 3.00 -10.86 -8.76
N LEU A 29 2.18 -11.89 -8.62
CA LEU A 29 2.41 -12.98 -7.67
C LEU A 29 3.14 -14.11 -8.39
N LEU A 30 4.28 -14.52 -7.87
CA LEU A 30 5.01 -15.69 -8.31
C LEU A 30 5.02 -16.75 -7.19
N ASN A 31 4.63 -17.97 -7.55
CA ASN A 31 4.58 -19.11 -6.62
C ASN A 31 5.93 -19.85 -6.52
N LYS A 32 6.85 -19.56 -7.45
CA LYS A 32 8.21 -20.12 -7.48
C LYS A 32 9.15 -19.16 -8.21
N PHE A 33 10.46 -19.36 -8.01
CA PHE A 33 11.48 -18.63 -8.73
C PHE A 33 11.45 -19.00 -10.23
N HIS A 34 11.38 -17.98 -11.09
CA HIS A 34 11.43 -18.11 -12.55
C HIS A 34 12.44 -17.11 -13.09
N LYS A 35 13.66 -17.57 -13.33
CA LYS A 35 14.79 -16.75 -13.78
C LYS A 35 14.43 -15.84 -14.97
N GLU A 36 13.91 -16.42 -16.05
CA GLU A 36 13.58 -15.67 -17.27
C GLU A 36 12.50 -14.59 -17.06
N LYS A 37 11.44 -14.92 -16.29
CA LYS A 37 10.40 -13.94 -15.96
C LYS A 37 10.96 -12.79 -15.15
N ILE A 38 11.81 -13.08 -14.18
CA ILE A 38 12.45 -12.06 -13.33
C ILE A 38 13.37 -11.18 -14.15
N LEU A 39 14.20 -11.78 -15.02
CA LEU A 39 15.09 -11.02 -15.92
C LEU A 39 14.33 -10.11 -16.88
N LYS A 40 13.18 -10.58 -17.44
CA LYS A 40 12.31 -9.73 -18.26
C LYS A 40 11.79 -8.52 -17.47
N TYR A 41 11.42 -8.72 -16.19
CA TYR A 41 10.99 -7.64 -15.31
C TYR A 41 12.12 -6.66 -14.99
N ILE A 42 13.31 -7.17 -14.63
CA ILE A 42 14.51 -6.35 -14.39
C ILE A 42 14.87 -5.52 -15.63
N LYS A 43 14.76 -6.10 -16.83
CA LYS A 43 15.01 -5.38 -18.09
C LYS A 43 13.96 -4.29 -18.37
N LYS A 44 12.71 -4.53 -17.96
CA LYS A 44 11.58 -3.59 -18.23
C LYS A 44 11.54 -2.43 -17.24
N TYR A 45 11.96 -2.65 -15.99
CA TYR A 45 11.83 -1.67 -14.91
C TYR A 45 13.16 -1.43 -14.24
N SER A 46 13.48 -0.16 -13.97
CA SER A 46 14.74 0.23 -13.32
C SER A 46 14.87 -0.34 -11.91
N HIS A 47 13.76 -0.33 -11.15
CA HIS A 47 13.74 -0.78 -9.76
C HIS A 47 12.56 -1.69 -9.48
N LEU A 48 12.84 -2.84 -8.85
CA LEU A 48 11.83 -3.83 -8.47
C LEU A 48 11.88 -4.10 -6.98
N MET A 49 10.71 -4.19 -6.38
CA MET A 49 10.54 -4.66 -5.01
C MET A 49 10.05 -6.10 -5.00
N PHE A 50 10.70 -6.93 -4.17
CA PHE A 50 10.30 -8.30 -3.89
C PHE A 50 9.77 -8.37 -2.47
N GLN A 51 8.51 -8.76 -2.31
CA GLN A 51 7.86 -8.84 -1.01
C GLN A 51 7.27 -10.22 -0.78
N LYS A 52 7.32 -10.70 0.47
CA LYS A 52 6.59 -11.90 0.86
C LYS A 52 5.09 -11.70 0.60
N PHE A 53 4.46 -12.67 -0.07
CA PHE A 53 3.00 -12.66 -0.22
C PHE A 53 2.30 -12.86 1.11
N ILE A 54 1.28 -12.05 1.38
CA ILE A 54 0.45 -12.13 2.58
C ILE A 54 -0.97 -12.50 2.17
N PRO A 55 -1.40 -13.75 2.42
CA PRO A 55 -2.71 -14.23 2.00
C PRO A 55 -3.88 -13.40 2.55
N GLN A 56 -3.70 -12.77 3.71
CA GLN A 56 -4.71 -11.93 4.35
C GLN A 56 -5.12 -10.71 3.52
N ILE A 57 -4.39 -10.38 2.43
CA ILE A 57 -4.82 -9.35 1.47
C ILE A 57 -6.22 -9.65 0.91
N SER A 58 -6.63 -10.91 0.86
CA SER A 58 -7.99 -11.30 0.45
C SER A 58 -9.10 -10.72 1.36
N LYS A 59 -8.76 -10.41 2.62
CA LYS A 59 -9.64 -9.72 3.58
C LYS A 59 -9.58 -8.20 3.45
N GLY A 60 -8.71 -7.69 2.57
CA GLY A 60 -8.45 -6.28 2.34
C GLY A 60 -7.15 -5.78 2.96
N ASP A 61 -6.75 -4.61 2.49
CA ASP A 61 -5.78 -3.76 3.17
C ASP A 61 -6.50 -2.61 3.88
N LYS A 62 -5.74 -1.89 4.69
CA LYS A 62 -6.19 -0.67 5.34
C LYS A 62 -5.29 0.48 4.90
N ARG A 63 -5.87 1.46 4.20
CA ARG A 63 -5.22 2.73 3.90
C ARG A 63 -5.46 3.72 5.03
N ILE A 64 -4.38 4.22 5.60
CA ILE A 64 -4.41 5.27 6.62
C ILE A 64 -3.92 6.56 5.97
N PHE A 65 -4.68 7.64 6.16
CA PHE A 65 -4.34 8.96 5.63
C PHE A 65 -3.53 9.76 6.64
N ILE A 66 -2.39 10.29 6.17
CA ILE A 66 -1.50 11.17 6.92
C ILE A 66 -1.55 12.54 6.25
N ILE A 67 -1.86 13.58 7.03
CA ILE A 67 -1.90 14.97 6.58
C ILE A 67 -1.14 15.82 7.58
N ASN A 68 -0.16 16.56 7.08
CA ASN A 68 0.70 17.47 7.86
C ASN A 68 1.24 16.81 9.15
N GLY A 69 1.80 15.60 9.02
CA GLY A 69 2.36 14.85 10.14
C GLY A 69 1.32 14.29 11.12
N LYS A 70 0.02 14.29 10.78
CA LYS A 70 -1.05 13.77 11.64
C LYS A 70 -1.82 12.66 10.95
N VAL A 71 -2.15 11.61 11.71
CA VAL A 71 -3.06 10.54 11.27
C VAL A 71 -4.49 11.07 11.31
N LYS A 72 -5.21 11.00 10.17
CA LYS A 72 -6.52 11.66 10.02
C LYS A 72 -7.68 10.73 9.77
N GLY A 73 -7.47 9.56 9.22
CA GLY A 73 -8.54 8.61 8.97
C GLY A 73 -8.06 7.36 8.27
N SER A 74 -8.96 6.42 8.06
CA SER A 74 -8.64 5.17 7.37
C SER A 74 -9.84 4.58 6.66
N ILE A 75 -9.56 3.86 5.58
CA ILE A 75 -10.50 3.00 4.87
C ILE A 75 -9.93 1.60 4.74
N SER A 76 -10.78 0.58 4.78
CA SER A 76 -10.44 -0.75 4.31
C SER A 76 -10.78 -0.87 2.83
N ARG A 77 -9.90 -1.51 2.06
CA ARG A 77 -10.11 -1.77 0.62
C ARG A 77 -10.05 -3.27 0.39
N VAL A 78 -11.19 -3.88 0.13
CA VAL A 78 -11.32 -5.33 -0.03
C VAL A 78 -11.26 -5.66 -1.53
N PRO A 79 -10.25 -6.45 -1.98
CA PRO A 79 -10.15 -6.87 -3.37
C PRO A 79 -11.40 -7.61 -3.86
N LYS A 80 -11.61 -7.63 -5.18
CA LYS A 80 -12.54 -8.59 -5.79
C LYS A 80 -12.11 -10.02 -5.48
N LEU A 81 -13.06 -10.93 -5.42
CA LEU A 81 -12.77 -12.36 -5.24
C LEU A 81 -11.73 -12.83 -6.28
N GLY A 82 -10.71 -13.53 -5.82
CA GLY A 82 -9.60 -14.01 -6.65
C GLY A 82 -8.53 -12.96 -7.00
N SER A 83 -8.71 -11.69 -6.64
CA SER A 83 -7.71 -10.64 -6.85
C SER A 83 -6.78 -10.50 -5.64
N ILE A 84 -5.54 -10.10 -5.91
CA ILE A 84 -4.56 -9.68 -4.90
C ILE A 84 -4.40 -8.15 -4.84
N LEU A 85 -5.17 -7.41 -5.67
CA LEU A 85 -5.08 -5.96 -5.79
C LEU A 85 -6.24 -5.30 -5.05
N SER A 86 -5.93 -4.51 -4.03
CA SER A 86 -6.89 -3.74 -3.25
C SER A 86 -7.13 -2.32 -3.78
N ASN A 87 -6.58 -2.00 -4.96
CA ASN A 87 -6.79 -0.70 -5.57
C ASN A 87 -8.25 -0.50 -6.01
N MET A 88 -8.85 0.65 -5.68
CA MET A 88 -10.23 0.97 -6.06
C MET A 88 -10.43 0.96 -7.58
N SER A 89 -9.43 1.45 -8.34
CA SER A 89 -9.43 1.40 -9.83
C SER A 89 -9.44 -0.02 -10.39
N LYS A 90 -9.10 -1.03 -9.60
CA LYS A 90 -9.18 -2.47 -9.96
C LYS A 90 -10.45 -3.12 -9.42
N GLY A 91 -11.38 -2.31 -8.91
CA GLY A 91 -12.71 -2.74 -8.45
C GLY A 91 -12.75 -3.31 -7.05
N ALA A 92 -11.80 -2.96 -6.20
CA ALA A 92 -11.91 -3.19 -4.77
C ALA A 92 -13.09 -2.42 -4.18
N LYS A 93 -13.68 -2.94 -3.10
CA LYS A 93 -14.74 -2.27 -2.35
C LYS A 93 -14.16 -1.64 -1.08
N ALA A 94 -14.46 -0.37 -0.87
CA ALA A 94 -14.08 0.32 0.36
C ALA A 94 -15.16 0.22 1.42
N LYS A 95 -14.73 0.24 2.68
CA LYS A 95 -15.59 0.41 3.85
C LYS A 95 -14.84 1.18 4.93
N GLU A 96 -15.61 1.83 5.79
CA GLU A 96 -15.05 2.44 7.00
C GLU A 96 -14.40 1.39 7.90
N ILE A 97 -13.27 1.74 8.52
CA ILE A 97 -12.59 0.86 9.47
C ILE A 97 -11.84 1.70 10.52
N LYS A 98 -11.86 1.23 11.77
CA LYS A 98 -11.08 1.85 12.85
C LYS A 98 -9.61 1.46 12.78
N ILE A 99 -8.74 2.41 13.13
CA ILE A 99 -7.30 2.19 13.27
C ILE A 99 -7.07 1.52 14.63
N THR A 100 -6.33 0.41 14.65
CA THR A 100 -5.97 -0.25 15.91
C THR A 100 -4.87 0.53 16.65
N PRO A 101 -4.69 0.36 17.97
CA PRO A 101 -3.61 1.02 18.71
C PRO A 101 -2.20 0.73 18.13
N HIS A 102 -1.97 -0.49 17.67
CA HIS A 102 -0.71 -0.89 17.04
C HIS A 102 -0.48 -0.14 15.72
N GLU A 103 -1.47 -0.13 14.82
CA GLU A 103 -1.40 0.60 13.55
C GLU A 103 -1.24 2.11 13.78
N LEU A 104 -1.95 2.66 14.78
CA LEU A 104 -1.84 4.08 15.14
C LEU A 104 -0.43 4.44 15.61
N LYS A 105 0.20 3.60 16.43
CA LYS A 105 1.59 3.81 16.89
C LYS A 105 2.56 3.88 15.71
N ILE A 106 2.49 2.91 14.79
CA ILE A 106 3.32 2.88 13.58
C ILE A 106 3.03 4.09 12.69
N SER A 107 1.73 4.40 12.48
CA SER A 107 1.32 5.53 11.63
C SER A 107 1.79 6.88 12.17
N LYS A 108 1.79 7.08 13.49
CA LYS A 108 2.32 8.30 14.13
C LYS A 108 3.82 8.42 13.91
N PHE A 109 4.58 7.32 14.02
CA PHE A 109 6.00 7.32 13.72
C PHE A 109 6.28 7.70 12.26
N VAL A 110 5.61 7.04 11.30
CA VAL A 110 5.73 7.35 9.87
C VAL A 110 5.32 8.80 9.58
N ALA A 111 4.24 9.27 10.19
CA ALA A 111 3.78 10.65 10.02
C ALA A 111 4.83 11.69 10.48
N SER A 112 5.52 11.40 11.59
CA SER A 112 6.62 12.23 12.08
C SER A 112 7.78 12.29 11.08
N GLU A 113 8.21 11.14 10.55
CA GLU A 113 9.31 11.08 9.57
C GLU A 113 8.95 11.76 8.25
N LEU A 114 7.73 11.57 7.75
CA LEU A 114 7.24 12.24 6.54
C LEU A 114 7.23 13.77 6.72
N LYS A 115 6.80 14.25 7.89
CA LYS A 115 6.82 15.69 8.18
C LYS A 115 8.23 16.27 8.20
N LYS A 116 9.22 15.57 8.78
CA LYS A 116 10.63 15.98 8.74
C LYS A 116 11.17 16.06 7.31
N SER A 117 10.60 15.26 6.40
CA SER A 117 10.96 15.25 4.98
C SER A 117 10.11 16.21 4.13
N ASN A 118 9.33 17.12 4.75
CA ASN A 118 8.41 18.05 4.09
C ASN A 118 7.36 17.35 3.21
N ILE A 119 6.95 16.14 3.58
CA ILE A 119 5.88 15.40 2.92
C ILE A 119 4.59 15.61 3.70
N TYR A 120 3.70 16.44 3.16
CA TYR A 120 2.49 16.87 3.85
C TYR A 120 1.28 15.96 3.64
N PHE A 121 1.28 15.11 2.60
CA PHE A 121 0.20 14.18 2.34
C PHE A 121 0.72 12.80 1.96
N ALA A 122 0.24 11.77 2.66
CA ALA A 122 0.56 10.37 2.35
C ALA A 122 -0.60 9.43 2.65
N GLY A 123 -0.62 8.33 1.91
CA GLY A 123 -1.44 7.15 2.20
C GLY A 123 -0.55 5.97 2.53
N ILE A 124 -0.69 5.40 3.73
CA ILE A 124 0.08 4.22 4.15
C ILE A 124 -0.82 3.00 4.24
N ASP A 125 -0.35 1.89 3.72
CA ASP A 125 -1.16 0.69 3.52
C ASP A 125 -0.73 -0.45 4.44
N PHE A 126 -1.65 -0.90 5.30
CA PHE A 126 -1.47 -2.03 6.21
C PHE A 126 -2.17 -3.28 5.67
N ILE A 127 -1.49 -4.40 5.72
CA ILE A 127 -2.07 -5.71 5.47
C ILE A 127 -1.95 -6.54 6.76
N ASN A 128 -3.08 -6.99 7.32
CA ASN A 128 -3.11 -7.75 8.56
C ASN A 128 -2.34 -7.08 9.72
N GLY A 129 -2.53 -5.77 9.91
CA GLY A 129 -1.87 -4.97 10.94
C GLY A 129 -0.38 -4.69 10.73
N LYS A 130 0.20 -5.09 9.59
CA LYS A 130 1.60 -4.85 9.24
C LYS A 130 1.70 -3.79 8.15
N LEU A 131 2.59 -2.81 8.32
CA LEU A 131 2.89 -1.80 7.30
C LEU A 131 3.80 -2.40 6.22
N ILE A 132 3.18 -3.05 5.25
CA ILE A 132 3.87 -3.78 4.18
C ILE A 132 3.19 -3.62 2.82
N GLY A 133 2.10 -2.87 2.76
CA GLY A 133 1.43 -2.56 1.51
C GLY A 133 2.22 -1.55 0.70
N ASP A 134 2.17 -0.32 1.14
CA ASP A 134 2.81 0.81 0.47
C ASP A 134 2.91 2.02 1.40
N ILE A 135 3.85 2.93 1.10
CA ILE A 135 3.88 4.31 1.61
C ILE A 135 3.80 5.21 0.38
N ASN A 136 2.58 5.59 0.01
CA ASN A 136 2.36 6.40 -1.17
C ASN A 136 2.43 7.89 -0.80
N VAL A 137 3.44 8.56 -1.32
CA VAL A 137 3.72 9.99 -1.07
C VAL A 137 3.56 10.85 -2.31
N THR A 138 3.31 10.25 -3.47
CA THR A 138 3.17 10.98 -4.74
C THR A 138 1.71 11.28 -5.09
N SER A 139 0.85 10.27 -5.10
CA SER A 139 -0.56 10.37 -5.51
C SER A 139 -1.46 9.50 -4.64
N PRO A 140 -1.50 9.68 -3.31
CA PRO A 140 -2.39 8.85 -2.48
C PRO A 140 -3.85 9.16 -2.81
N THR A 141 -4.58 8.13 -3.25
CA THR A 141 -6.00 8.20 -3.59
C THR A 141 -6.88 7.74 -2.43
N GLY A 142 -8.18 8.08 -2.50
CA GLY A 142 -9.19 7.58 -1.57
C GLY A 142 -9.82 8.64 -0.67
N LEU A 143 -9.43 9.93 -0.78
CA LEU A 143 -10.05 11.01 0.01
C LEU A 143 -11.53 11.17 -0.29
N LYS A 144 -11.93 11.10 -1.59
CA LYS A 144 -13.35 11.12 -1.94
C LYS A 144 -14.10 9.92 -1.34
N THR A 145 -13.52 8.73 -1.46
CA THR A 145 -14.10 7.52 -0.88
C THR A 145 -14.25 7.64 0.65
N TYR A 146 -13.27 8.21 1.34
CA TYR A 146 -13.36 8.47 2.76
C TYR A 146 -14.49 9.45 3.09
N TYR A 147 -14.61 10.53 2.32
CA TYR A 147 -15.72 11.48 2.48
C TYR A 147 -17.09 10.82 2.26
N ASP A 148 -17.23 10.03 1.20
CA ASP A 148 -18.49 9.32 0.90
C ASP A 148 -18.91 8.34 2.02
N LEU A 149 -17.94 7.77 2.73
CA LEU A 149 -18.18 6.82 3.82
C LEU A 149 -18.41 7.49 5.19
N THR A 150 -17.80 8.66 5.45
CA THR A 150 -17.74 9.24 6.80
C THR A 150 -18.33 10.64 6.91
N GLY A 151 -18.58 11.33 5.77
CA GLY A 151 -18.93 12.75 5.73
C GLY A 151 -17.77 13.70 6.04
N ILE A 152 -16.57 13.21 6.36
CA ILE A 152 -15.41 14.01 6.75
C ILE A 152 -14.57 14.37 5.53
N ASN A 153 -14.46 15.68 5.22
CA ASN A 153 -13.69 16.18 4.07
C ASN A 153 -12.20 16.36 4.42
N LEU A 154 -11.40 15.32 4.21
CA LEU A 154 -9.96 15.37 4.44
C LEU A 154 -9.21 16.21 3.38
N ALA A 155 -9.77 16.41 2.18
CA ALA A 155 -9.18 17.28 1.19
C ALA A 155 -9.27 18.75 1.66
N LYS A 156 -10.43 19.18 2.17
CA LYS A 156 -10.57 20.49 2.81
C LYS A 156 -9.57 20.65 3.97
N TYR A 157 -9.51 19.63 4.86
CA TYR A 157 -8.56 19.65 5.97
C TYR A 157 -7.10 19.81 5.49
N PHE A 158 -6.71 19.15 4.38
CA PHE A 158 -5.38 19.31 3.80
C PHE A 158 -5.09 20.77 3.43
N PHE A 159 -5.95 21.40 2.64
CA PHE A 159 -5.74 22.78 2.18
C PHE A 159 -5.80 23.81 3.31
N ASP A 160 -6.56 23.55 4.36
CA ASP A 160 -6.65 24.46 5.52
C ASP A 160 -5.42 24.36 6.45
N ASN A 161 -4.52 23.36 6.27
CA ASN A 161 -3.44 23.04 7.25
C ASN A 161 -2.04 22.87 6.62
N ILE A 162 -1.84 23.31 5.39
CA ILE A 162 -0.51 23.36 4.74
C ILE A 162 0.01 24.77 4.61
#